data_ca283615284e5de0da3097183a5cb431
#
_entry.id   ca283615284e5de0da3097183a5cb431
#
_cell.length_a   1.000
_cell.length_b   1.000
_cell.length_c   1.000
_cell.angle_alpha   90.00
_cell.angle_beta   90.00
_cell.angle_gamma   90.00
#
_symmetry.space_group_name_H-M   'P 1'
#
loop_
_entity.id
_entity.type
_entity.pdbx_description
1 polymer ?
#
loop_
_entity_poly.entity_id
_entity_poly.type
_entity_poly.pdbx_seq_one_letter_code
_entity_poly.pdbx_strand_id
1 'polypeptide(L)'
;MASTLLSPGVEIQERDLTLGSIETVEVNVGAIAGAFAKGPVLKPVRISSEAQLIEQFGEPSDANATTWWTAASFLQYGGVLDVVRVATSGQLTASDDAVSGSYTLSIPTLDVYESVYATAAANAFRWAARNPGSESNALGVSIIDKGADVTLTLDGAPSTVDVGTQL
;
A
#
# COMPACT_ATOMS: atom_id res chain seq x y z
N MET A 1 24.81 -36.62 -39.48
CA MET A 1 25.43 -37.52 -40.50
C MET A 1 24.94 -38.94 -40.17
N ALA A 2 24.22 -39.55 -41.09
CA ALA A 2 23.81 -40.94 -40.91
C ALA A 2 25.03 -41.83 -41.10
N SER A 3 25.40 -42.63 -40.11
CA SER A 3 26.41 -43.66 -40.26
C SER A 3 25.84 -44.83 -41.03
N THR A 4 26.41 -45.11 -42.22
CA THR A 4 26.06 -46.31 -42.97
C THR A 4 26.82 -47.48 -42.42
N LEU A 5 26.13 -48.41 -41.78
CA LEU A 5 26.67 -49.68 -41.36
C LEU A 5 27.04 -50.55 -42.58
N LEU A 6 28.33 -50.82 -42.74
CA LEU A 6 28.87 -51.64 -43.85
C LEU A 6 28.85 -53.12 -43.57
N SER A 7 28.42 -53.60 -42.42
CA SER A 7 28.25 -55.02 -42.07
C SER A 7 26.98 -55.20 -41.21
N PRO A 8 26.41 -56.44 -41.20
CA PRO A 8 25.25 -56.70 -40.35
C PRO A 8 25.61 -56.48 -38.88
N GLY A 9 25.04 -55.48 -38.27
CA GLY A 9 25.22 -55.10 -36.86
C GLY A 9 23.93 -54.53 -36.31
N VAL A 10 23.82 -54.53 -35.00
CA VAL A 10 22.69 -53.91 -34.28
C VAL A 10 23.15 -52.55 -33.82
N GLU A 11 22.51 -51.49 -34.34
CA GLU A 11 22.68 -50.14 -33.85
C GLU A 11 21.61 -49.87 -32.78
N ILE A 12 22.03 -49.61 -31.55
CA ILE A 12 21.13 -49.22 -30.48
C ILE A 12 21.20 -47.68 -30.39
N GLN A 13 20.15 -47.01 -30.80
CA GLN A 13 19.96 -45.57 -30.56
C GLN A 13 19.16 -45.39 -29.28
N GLU A 14 19.81 -44.91 -28.25
CA GLU A 14 19.16 -44.48 -27.06
C GLU A 14 18.59 -43.06 -27.34
N ARG A 15 17.28 -42.97 -27.43
CA ARG A 15 16.58 -41.69 -27.56
C ARG A 15 15.93 -41.39 -26.21
N ASP A 16 16.50 -40.43 -25.54
CA ASP A 16 15.88 -39.89 -24.35
C ASP A 16 14.55 -39.23 -24.75
N LEU A 17 13.46 -39.90 -24.44
CA LEU A 17 12.10 -39.41 -24.61
C LEU A 17 11.57 -38.74 -23.33
N THR A 18 12.42 -38.50 -22.36
CA THR A 18 12.06 -37.73 -21.21
C THR A 18 11.78 -36.32 -21.72
N LEU A 19 10.53 -36.04 -21.97
CA LEU A 19 10.04 -34.66 -22.07
C LEU A 19 10.56 -33.98 -20.81
N GLY A 20 11.51 -33.09 -21.00
CA GLY A 20 12.07 -32.35 -19.89
C GLY A 20 10.91 -31.88 -19.03
N SER A 21 10.88 -32.29 -17.78
CA SER A 21 9.95 -31.79 -16.80
C SER A 21 10.12 -30.26 -16.86
N ILE A 22 9.14 -29.60 -17.46
CA ILE A 22 9.03 -28.17 -17.29
C ILE A 22 8.89 -28.03 -15.77
N GLU A 23 9.94 -27.57 -15.10
CA GLU A 23 9.79 -27.09 -13.75
C GLU A 23 8.77 -25.96 -13.85
N THR A 24 7.52 -26.29 -13.64
CA THR A 24 6.50 -25.30 -13.33
C THR A 24 6.98 -24.69 -12.01
N VAL A 25 7.59 -23.52 -12.11
CA VAL A 25 7.77 -22.67 -10.94
C VAL A 25 6.36 -22.39 -10.45
N GLU A 26 5.89 -23.21 -9.52
CA GLU A 26 4.63 -22.94 -8.82
C GLU A 26 4.83 -21.68 -8.04
N VAL A 27 4.44 -20.55 -8.66
CA VAL A 27 4.33 -19.29 -7.92
C VAL A 27 3.11 -19.45 -7.03
N ASN A 28 3.34 -19.74 -5.76
CA ASN A 28 2.28 -19.75 -4.75
C ASN A 28 1.74 -18.34 -4.58
N VAL A 29 0.67 -18.03 -5.29
CA VAL A 29 -0.07 -16.77 -5.14
C VAL A 29 -1.29 -17.04 -4.28
N GLY A 30 -1.33 -16.43 -3.12
CA GLY A 30 -2.50 -16.43 -2.23
C GLY A 30 -3.25 -15.11 -2.30
N ALA A 31 -4.44 -15.08 -1.74
CA ALA A 31 -5.21 -13.86 -1.54
C ALA A 31 -5.85 -13.86 -0.15
N ILE A 32 -5.84 -12.71 0.50
CA ILE A 32 -6.48 -12.52 1.80
C ILE A 32 -7.22 -11.18 1.83
N ALA A 33 -8.42 -11.19 2.38
CA ALA A 33 -9.20 -9.99 2.65
C ALA A 33 -9.47 -9.90 4.15
N GLY A 34 -9.27 -8.73 4.74
CA GLY A 34 -9.52 -8.56 6.15
C GLY A 34 -9.21 -7.17 6.71
N ALA A 35 -9.30 -7.06 8.03
CA ALA A 35 -9.00 -5.82 8.73
C ALA A 35 -7.50 -5.64 8.89
N PHE A 36 -7.00 -4.45 8.56
CA PHE A 36 -5.63 -4.02 8.75
C PHE A 36 -5.61 -2.59 9.31
N ALA A 37 -4.50 -2.22 9.98
CA ALA A 37 -4.38 -0.92 10.63
C ALA A 37 -4.35 0.24 9.63
N LYS A 38 -3.61 0.09 8.55
CA LYS A 38 -3.44 1.11 7.50
C LYS A 38 -3.52 0.50 6.10
N GLY A 39 -3.30 1.30 5.08
CA GLY A 39 -3.26 0.87 3.68
C GLY A 39 -4.54 1.15 2.90
N PRO A 40 -4.50 0.92 1.58
CA PRO A 40 -5.63 1.19 0.71
C PRO A 40 -6.79 0.23 0.98
N VAL A 41 -8.01 0.78 0.95
CA VAL A 41 -9.23 0.02 1.17
C VAL A 41 -9.76 -0.50 -0.17
N LEU A 42 -10.25 -1.74 -0.18
CA LEU A 42 -10.86 -2.43 -1.34
C LEU A 42 -9.97 -2.51 -2.58
N LYS A 43 -8.66 -2.28 -2.42
CA LYS A 43 -7.69 -2.37 -3.49
C LYS A 43 -6.70 -3.50 -3.19
N PRO A 44 -6.53 -4.48 -4.08
CA PRO A 44 -5.52 -5.51 -3.90
C PRO A 44 -4.11 -4.92 -3.99
N VAL A 45 -3.29 -5.26 -3.03
CA VAL A 45 -1.87 -4.93 -2.99
C VAL A 45 -1.07 -6.21 -2.92
N ARG A 46 -0.14 -6.37 -3.83
CA ARG A 46 0.72 -7.54 -3.89
C ARG A 46 1.89 -7.40 -2.93
N ILE A 47 2.05 -8.37 -2.06
CA ILE A 47 3.05 -8.44 -1.00
C ILE A 47 3.87 -9.72 -1.18
N SER A 48 5.18 -9.62 -1.07
CA SER A 48 6.11 -10.75 -1.18
C SER A 48 6.94 -11.00 0.09
N SER A 49 6.83 -10.12 1.08
CA SER A 49 7.57 -10.27 2.34
C SER A 49 6.80 -9.66 3.52
N GLU A 50 7.11 -10.14 4.72
CA GLU A 50 6.55 -9.62 5.97
C GLU A 50 6.90 -8.13 6.17
N ALA A 51 8.11 -7.72 5.78
CA ALA A 51 8.52 -6.31 5.86
C ALA A 51 7.61 -5.40 5.02
N GLN A 52 7.24 -5.83 3.80
CA GLN A 52 6.28 -5.11 2.97
C GLN A 52 4.86 -5.12 3.57
N LEU A 53 4.47 -6.21 4.24
CA LEU A 53 3.19 -6.28 4.93
C LEU A 53 3.12 -5.23 6.05
N ILE A 54 4.15 -5.09 6.85
CA ILE A 54 4.25 -4.06 7.89
C ILE A 54 4.24 -2.66 7.29
N GLU A 55 5.03 -2.43 6.25
CA GLU A 55 5.11 -1.12 5.60
C GLU A 55 3.77 -0.67 5.02
N GLN A 56 3.04 -1.56 4.35
CA GLN A 56 1.80 -1.23 3.64
C GLN A 56 0.56 -1.29 4.53
N PHE A 57 0.51 -2.26 5.45
CA PHE A 57 -0.70 -2.57 6.21
C PHE A 57 -0.57 -2.39 7.73
N GLY A 58 0.65 -2.06 8.20
CA GLY A 58 0.94 -1.82 9.61
C GLY A 58 1.24 -3.08 10.40
N GLU A 59 1.50 -2.89 11.67
CA GLU A 59 1.82 -3.96 12.62
C GLU A 59 0.55 -4.70 13.08
N PRO A 60 0.71 -5.92 13.62
CA PRO A 60 -0.40 -6.65 14.23
C PRO A 60 -0.92 -5.93 15.47
N SER A 61 -2.23 -5.97 15.64
CA SER A 61 -2.92 -5.47 16.83
C SER A 61 -4.01 -6.46 17.24
N ASP A 62 -4.56 -6.32 18.43
CA ASP A 62 -5.63 -7.20 18.91
C ASP A 62 -6.82 -7.25 17.93
N ALA A 63 -7.09 -6.17 17.22
CA ALA A 63 -8.20 -6.07 16.28
C ALA A 63 -7.95 -6.80 14.95
N ASN A 64 -6.71 -6.97 14.55
CA ASN A 64 -6.35 -7.55 13.25
C ASN A 64 -5.43 -8.78 13.35
N ALA A 65 -5.10 -9.23 14.56
CA ALA A 65 -4.13 -10.28 14.82
C ALA A 65 -4.34 -11.53 13.97
N THR A 66 -5.56 -12.03 13.89
CA THR A 66 -5.88 -13.26 13.16
C THR A 66 -5.56 -13.12 11.68
N THR A 67 -6.03 -12.05 11.05
CA THR A 67 -5.78 -11.79 9.63
C THR A 67 -4.31 -11.54 9.36
N TRP A 68 -3.68 -10.75 10.21
CA TRP A 68 -2.28 -10.36 10.05
C TRP A 68 -1.35 -11.58 10.17
N TRP A 69 -1.51 -12.40 11.20
CA TRP A 69 -0.69 -13.60 11.40
C TRP A 69 -0.92 -14.66 10.34
N THR A 70 -2.15 -14.78 9.82
CA THR A 70 -2.43 -15.67 8.69
C THR A 70 -1.66 -15.22 7.44
N ALA A 71 -1.66 -13.91 7.15
CA ALA A 71 -0.90 -13.36 6.04
C ALA A 71 0.61 -13.55 6.21
N ALA A 72 1.15 -13.26 7.39
CA ALA A 72 2.57 -13.44 7.69
C ALA A 72 2.99 -14.91 7.59
N SER A 73 2.19 -15.83 8.12
CA SER A 73 2.48 -17.26 8.01
C SER A 73 2.53 -17.74 6.57
N PHE A 74 1.63 -17.26 5.71
CA PHE A 74 1.65 -17.60 4.29
C PHE A 74 2.93 -17.09 3.61
N LEU A 75 3.34 -15.85 3.91
CA LEU A 75 4.54 -15.25 3.33
C LEU A 75 5.83 -15.97 3.74
N GLN A 76 5.85 -16.60 4.93
CA GLN A 76 7.01 -17.40 5.39
C GLN A 76 7.26 -18.64 4.52
N TYR A 77 6.25 -19.14 3.84
CA TYR A 77 6.40 -20.26 2.89
C TYR A 77 6.89 -19.82 1.51
N GLY A 78 7.30 -18.57 1.35
CA GLY A 78 7.86 -18.05 0.09
C GLY A 78 6.83 -17.76 -0.99
N GLY A 79 5.56 -17.60 -0.60
CA GLY A 79 4.47 -17.23 -1.51
C GLY A 79 4.40 -15.72 -1.76
N VAL A 80 3.61 -15.35 -2.75
CA VAL A 80 3.17 -13.98 -3.02
C VAL A 80 1.72 -13.85 -2.60
N LEU A 81 1.38 -12.79 -1.87
CA LEU A 81 0.05 -12.61 -1.30
C LEU A 81 -0.59 -11.32 -1.83
N ASP A 82 -1.77 -11.44 -2.41
CA ASP A 82 -2.60 -10.30 -2.75
C ASP A 82 -3.48 -9.97 -1.53
N VAL A 83 -3.20 -8.86 -0.88
CA VAL A 83 -3.87 -8.41 0.35
C VAL A 83 -4.89 -7.33 0.02
N VAL A 84 -6.11 -7.50 0.50
CA VAL A 84 -7.19 -6.51 0.39
C VAL A 84 -7.64 -6.08 1.78
N ARG A 85 -7.45 -4.80 2.09
CA ARG A 85 -7.99 -4.23 3.32
C ARG A 85 -9.48 -3.99 3.20
N VAL A 86 -10.24 -4.50 4.15
CA VAL A 86 -11.67 -4.25 4.28
C VAL A 86 -11.88 -3.16 5.33
N ALA A 87 -12.55 -2.08 4.95
CA ALA A 87 -13.00 -1.07 5.90
C ALA A 87 -14.37 -1.45 6.45
N THR A 88 -14.56 -1.31 7.74
CA THR A 88 -15.88 -1.34 8.34
C THR A 88 -16.67 -0.09 7.94
N SER A 89 -17.97 -0.23 7.74
CA SER A 89 -18.86 0.91 7.52
C SER A 89 -18.71 1.90 8.68
N GLY A 90 -18.33 3.14 8.38
CA GLY A 90 -18.11 4.18 9.38
C GLY A 90 -16.65 4.48 9.72
N GLN A 91 -15.68 3.88 9.04
CA GLN A 91 -14.29 4.35 9.15
C GLN A 91 -14.18 5.79 8.63
N LEU A 92 -13.71 6.68 9.50
CA LEU A 92 -13.52 8.09 9.19
C LEU A 92 -12.17 8.33 8.53
N THR A 93 -12.12 9.32 7.68
CA THR A 93 -10.92 9.81 7.02
C THR A 93 -10.42 11.04 7.75
N ALA A 94 -9.15 11.09 8.11
CA ALA A 94 -8.56 12.27 8.70
C ALA A 94 -8.63 13.44 7.70
N SER A 95 -9.14 14.57 8.14
CA SER A 95 -9.29 15.78 7.33
C SER A 95 -9.09 17.02 8.19
N ASP A 96 -8.82 18.14 7.54
CA ASP A 96 -8.74 19.46 8.18
C ASP A 96 -10.11 20.13 8.30
N ASP A 97 -11.16 19.37 8.53
CA ASP A 97 -12.52 19.91 8.69
C ASP A 97 -12.55 20.91 9.84
N ALA A 98 -12.33 22.16 9.48
CA ALA A 98 -12.28 23.27 10.42
C ALA A 98 -13.67 23.75 10.86
N VAL A 99 -14.76 23.17 10.33
CA VAL A 99 -16.08 23.78 10.45
C VAL A 99 -16.83 23.32 11.70
N SER A 100 -16.53 22.17 12.30
CA SER A 100 -17.37 21.70 13.40
C SER A 100 -16.73 20.85 14.49
N GLY A 101 -15.46 20.50 14.38
CA GLY A 101 -14.84 19.57 15.35
C GLY A 101 -15.46 18.15 15.36
N SER A 102 -16.36 17.89 14.46
CA SER A 102 -16.98 16.59 14.26
C SER A 102 -16.48 15.99 12.96
N TYR A 103 -15.48 15.13 13.08
CA TYR A 103 -14.91 14.39 11.95
C TYR A 103 -15.95 13.37 11.48
N THR A 104 -16.69 13.69 10.43
CA THR A 104 -17.72 12.81 9.85
C THR A 104 -17.38 12.34 8.46
N LEU A 105 -16.22 12.79 7.92
CA LEU A 105 -15.82 12.49 6.57
C LEU A 105 -15.41 11.03 6.43
N SER A 106 -16.05 10.32 5.52
CA SER A 106 -15.70 8.93 5.19
C SER A 106 -15.40 8.81 3.70
N ILE A 107 -14.12 8.72 3.36
CA ILE A 107 -13.62 8.50 2.00
C ILE A 107 -12.91 7.15 1.97
N PRO A 108 -13.63 6.04 1.76
CA PRO A 108 -13.02 4.71 1.79
C PRO A 108 -12.10 4.45 0.60
N THR A 109 -12.40 5.01 -0.57
CA THR A 109 -11.64 4.79 -1.80
C THR A 109 -11.49 6.08 -2.61
N LEU A 110 -10.52 6.07 -3.55
CA LEU A 110 -10.33 7.18 -4.48
C LEU A 110 -11.57 7.40 -5.36
N ASP A 111 -12.24 6.32 -5.79
CA ASP A 111 -13.43 6.41 -6.62
C ASP A 111 -14.58 7.14 -5.90
N VAL A 112 -14.71 6.93 -4.59
CA VAL A 112 -15.68 7.68 -3.77
C VAL A 112 -15.30 9.15 -3.68
N TYR A 113 -14.01 9.45 -3.54
CA TYR A 113 -13.55 10.84 -3.56
C TYR A 113 -13.88 11.52 -4.89
N GLU A 114 -13.54 10.90 -6.01
CA GLU A 114 -13.76 11.45 -7.34
C GLU A 114 -15.24 11.62 -7.67
N SER A 115 -16.09 10.69 -7.26
CA SER A 115 -17.52 10.71 -7.58
C SER A 115 -18.32 11.67 -6.69
N VAL A 116 -17.95 11.82 -5.42
CA VAL A 116 -18.75 12.56 -4.43
C VAL A 116 -18.13 13.91 -4.09
N TYR A 117 -16.82 13.97 -3.89
CA TYR A 117 -16.14 15.12 -3.31
C TYR A 117 -15.39 15.99 -4.33
N ALA A 118 -14.83 15.40 -5.39
CA ALA A 118 -14.04 16.16 -6.36
C ALA A 118 -14.86 17.20 -7.15
N THR A 119 -16.15 16.96 -7.29
CA THR A 119 -17.09 17.83 -8.03
C THR A 119 -17.96 18.70 -7.13
N ALA A 120 -17.91 18.50 -5.81
CA ALA A 120 -18.70 19.28 -4.88
C ALA A 120 -18.16 20.71 -4.77
N ALA A 121 -18.99 21.70 -5.07
CA ALA A 121 -18.64 23.13 -5.06
C ALA A 121 -18.28 23.68 -3.68
N ALA A 122 -18.54 22.95 -2.61
CA ALA A 122 -18.19 23.28 -1.24
C ALA A 122 -17.55 22.06 -0.59
N ASN A 123 -16.25 21.88 -0.84
CA ASN A 123 -15.49 20.94 -0.06
C ASN A 123 -15.41 21.45 1.38
N ALA A 124 -15.94 20.69 2.31
CA ALA A 124 -15.88 21.00 3.73
C ALA A 124 -14.45 20.90 4.30
N PHE A 125 -13.50 20.51 3.47
CA PHE A 125 -12.09 20.30 3.85
C PHE A 125 -11.15 20.78 2.73
N ARG A 126 -9.94 21.18 3.11
CA ARG A 126 -8.83 21.49 2.18
C ARG A 126 -7.93 20.30 1.98
N TRP A 127 -7.77 19.50 3.03
CA TRP A 127 -6.89 18.34 3.10
C TRP A 127 -7.65 17.16 3.66
N ALA A 128 -7.49 16.04 3.02
CA ALA A 128 -7.99 14.76 3.51
C ALA A 128 -6.93 13.68 3.31
N ALA A 129 -6.84 12.76 4.26
CA ALA A 129 -5.97 11.63 4.14
C ALA A 129 -6.45 10.70 3.01
N ARG A 130 -5.51 10.09 2.30
CA ARG A 130 -5.82 9.20 1.20
C ARG A 130 -6.55 7.93 1.65
N ASN A 131 -6.21 7.43 2.83
CA ASN A 131 -6.74 6.19 3.37
C ASN A 131 -7.45 6.47 4.70
N PRO A 132 -8.61 5.87 4.95
CA PRO A 132 -9.30 6.02 6.22
C PRO A 132 -8.59 5.22 7.33
N GLY A 133 -8.73 5.68 8.56
CA GLY A 133 -8.22 5.01 9.75
C GLY A 133 -7.41 5.94 10.67
N SER A 134 -7.20 5.49 11.90
CA SER A 134 -6.52 6.25 12.97
C SER A 134 -5.06 6.60 12.67
N GLU A 135 -4.38 5.79 11.88
CA GLU A 135 -2.99 6.04 11.44
C GLU A 135 -2.86 7.37 10.69
N SER A 136 -3.90 7.73 9.96
CA SER A 136 -3.93 8.98 9.19
C SER A 136 -4.03 10.25 10.05
N ASN A 137 -4.37 10.13 11.33
CA ASN A 137 -4.44 11.26 12.25
C ASN A 137 -3.05 11.83 12.61
N ALA A 138 -1.98 11.05 12.35
CA ALA A 138 -0.60 11.49 12.58
C ALA A 138 -0.02 12.30 11.40
N LEU A 139 -0.78 12.52 10.32
CA LEU A 139 -0.33 13.30 9.19
C LEU A 139 -0.34 14.79 9.52
N GLY A 140 0.81 15.44 9.36
CA GLY A 140 0.95 16.89 9.43
C GLY A 140 1.08 17.48 8.02
N VAL A 141 0.33 18.55 7.72
CA VAL A 141 0.45 19.30 6.47
C VAL A 141 1.00 20.68 6.79
N SER A 142 2.12 21.04 6.15
CA SER A 142 2.75 22.34 6.30
C SER A 142 2.85 23.00 4.92
N ILE A 143 2.41 24.24 4.82
CA ILE A 143 2.46 25.03 3.59
C ILE A 143 3.27 26.28 3.86
N ILE A 144 4.31 26.49 3.06
CA ILE A 144 5.15 27.70 3.11
C ILE A 144 4.86 28.47 1.83
N ASP A 145 3.98 29.48 1.90
CA ASP A 145 3.53 30.23 0.72
C ASP A 145 4.35 31.50 0.45
N LYS A 146 5.07 32.01 1.46
CA LYS A 146 5.78 33.30 1.39
C LYS A 146 7.29 33.20 1.61
N GLY A 147 7.85 32.00 1.69
CA GLY A 147 9.27 31.81 1.90
C GLY A 147 9.79 32.23 3.29
N ALA A 148 8.93 32.59 4.22
CA ALA A 148 9.31 32.96 5.58
C ALA A 148 8.96 31.81 6.55
N ASP A 149 9.95 31.17 7.14
CA ASP A 149 9.76 30.08 8.10
C ASP A 149 9.46 30.56 9.52
N VAL A 150 9.88 31.77 9.86
CA VAL A 150 9.78 32.30 11.23
C VAL A 150 9.32 33.75 11.18
N THR A 151 8.30 34.06 11.96
CA THR A 151 7.89 35.45 12.24
C THR A 151 8.40 35.85 13.62
N LEU A 152 9.34 36.77 13.66
CA LEU A 152 9.81 37.38 14.89
C LEU A 152 9.09 38.68 15.14
N THR A 153 8.54 38.83 16.33
CA THR A 153 7.90 40.10 16.75
C THR A 153 8.88 40.87 17.61
N LEU A 154 9.39 41.93 17.08
CA LEU A 154 10.24 42.88 17.81
C LEU A 154 9.44 44.16 18.05
N ASP A 155 9.33 44.59 19.29
CA ASP A 155 8.61 45.85 19.68
C ASP A 155 7.18 45.98 19.10
N GLY A 156 6.46 44.83 19.00
CA GLY A 156 5.08 44.83 18.50
C GLY A 156 4.94 44.82 16.98
N ALA A 157 6.01 44.90 16.21
CA ALA A 157 6.00 44.78 14.76
C ALA A 157 6.50 43.37 14.33
N PRO A 158 5.74 42.65 13.50
CA PRO A 158 6.19 41.36 12.98
C PRO A 158 7.35 41.58 12.02
N SER A 159 8.44 40.84 12.22
CA SER A 159 9.55 40.73 11.30
C SER A 159 9.59 39.32 10.73
N THR A 160 9.62 39.18 9.42
CA THR A 160 9.72 37.88 8.74
C THR A 160 11.16 37.64 8.32
N VAL A 161 11.65 36.45 8.62
CA VAL A 161 12.94 35.96 8.15
C VAL A 161 12.69 35.03 6.99
N ASP A 162 13.26 35.32 5.84
CA ASP A 162 13.11 34.51 4.65
C ASP A 162 13.86 33.16 4.78
N VAL A 163 13.29 32.12 4.18
CA VAL A 163 13.94 30.81 4.08
C VAL A 163 15.25 30.94 3.34
N GLY A 164 16.33 30.50 3.96
CA GLY A 164 17.68 30.59 3.37
C GLY A 164 18.56 31.67 3.99
N THR A 165 18.03 32.52 4.86
CA THR A 165 18.88 33.36 5.69
C THR A 165 19.51 32.51 6.78
N GLN A 166 20.81 32.24 6.65
CA GLN A 166 21.56 31.59 7.70
C GLN A 166 21.79 32.58 8.84
N LEU A 167 21.33 32.23 10.01
CA LEU A 167 21.62 32.94 11.26
C LEU A 167 22.99 32.56 11.77
#